data_2884ab9028074efeadc83797d4be0b25
#
_entry.id   2884ab9028074efeadc83797d4be0b25
#
_cell.length_a   1.000
_cell.length_b   1.000
_cell.length_c   1.000
_cell.angle_alpha   90.00
_cell.angle_beta   90.00
_cell.angle_gamma   90.00
#
_symmetry.space_group_name_H-M   'P 1'
#
loop_
_entity.id
_entity.type
_entity.pdbx_description
1 polymer ?
#
loop_
_entity_poly.entity_id
_entity_poly.type
_entity_poly.pdbx_seq_one_letter_code
_entity_poly.pdbx_strand_id
1 'polypeptide(L)'
;MAHAIIRGANGRRHEVDFEGVEITVEVFFGNETVEIAVEAPQDPRPSDKRRFALLNVPRQLFNQALGEAARRSRGERPAVLAERR
;
A
#
# COMPACT_ATOMS: atom_id res chain seq x y z
N MET A 1 11.62 2.34 6.17
CA MET A 1 11.35 0.91 6.08
C MET A 1 9.86 0.68 5.82
N ALA A 2 9.57 -0.34 5.05
CA ALA A 2 8.19 -0.60 4.69
C ALA A 2 7.53 -1.53 5.69
N HIS A 3 6.26 -1.30 5.97
CA HIS A 3 5.47 -2.24 6.74
C HIS A 3 3.99 -2.05 6.44
N ALA A 4 3.20 -3.06 6.76
CA ALA A 4 1.77 -3.05 6.55
C ALA A 4 1.07 -3.36 7.86
N ILE A 5 0.00 -2.64 8.14
CA ILE A 5 -0.78 -2.85 9.36
C ILE A 5 -2.24 -3.02 8.95
N ILE A 6 -2.86 -4.06 9.47
CA ILE A 6 -4.28 -4.34 9.21
C ILE A 6 -4.97 -4.55 10.55
N ARG A 7 -6.09 -3.86 10.76
CA ARG A 7 -6.90 -4.04 11.96
C ARG A 7 -8.29 -4.49 11.56
N GLY A 8 -8.69 -5.63 12.08
CA GLY A 8 -10.02 -6.15 11.80
C GLY A 8 -11.07 -5.57 12.73
N ALA A 9 -12.33 -5.89 12.44
CA ALA A 9 -13.46 -5.41 13.22
C ALA A 9 -13.41 -5.89 14.67
N ASN A 10 -12.75 -7.00 14.91
CA ASN A 10 -12.62 -7.54 16.26
C ASN A 10 -11.48 -6.88 17.04
N GLY A 11 -10.85 -5.86 16.50
CA GLY A 11 -9.75 -5.17 17.15
C GLY A 11 -8.41 -5.83 16.98
N ARG A 12 -8.34 -6.98 16.34
CA ARG A 12 -7.07 -7.65 16.11
C ARG A 12 -6.24 -6.87 15.11
N ARG A 13 -4.95 -6.82 15.39
CA ARG A 13 -4.00 -6.11 14.57
C ARG A 13 -2.96 -7.08 14.03
N HIS A 14 -2.77 -7.03 12.72
CA HIS A 14 -1.73 -7.80 12.07
C HIS A 14 -0.74 -6.84 11.46
N GLU A 15 0.52 -7.15 11.62
CA GLU A 15 1.56 -6.28 11.08
C GLU A 15 2.63 -7.11 10.38
N VAL A 16 3.01 -6.68 9.19
CA VAL A 16 4.15 -7.22 8.47
C VAL A 16 5.19 -6.13 8.39
N ASP A 17 6.32 -6.34 9.06
CA ASP A 17 7.42 -5.39 9.04
C ASP A 17 8.50 -5.97 8.15
N PHE A 18 8.77 -5.29 7.04
CA PHE A 18 9.78 -5.75 6.08
C PHE A 18 11.20 -5.40 6.51
N GLU A 19 11.33 -4.60 7.56
CA GLU A 19 12.62 -4.21 8.13
C GLU A 19 13.48 -3.58 7.05
N GLY A 20 14.70 -4.02 6.86
CA GLY A 20 15.56 -3.47 5.84
C GLY A 20 15.65 -4.31 4.58
N VAL A 21 14.78 -5.29 4.43
CA VAL A 21 14.80 -6.15 3.26
C VAL A 21 14.26 -5.41 2.06
N GLU A 22 14.91 -5.58 0.93
CA GLU A 22 14.47 -4.97 -0.31
C GLU A 22 13.11 -5.51 -0.74
N ILE A 23 12.21 -4.62 -1.13
CA ILE A 23 10.86 -5.02 -1.51
C ILE A 23 10.55 -4.61 -2.95
N THR A 24 9.55 -5.27 -3.52
CA THR A 24 8.95 -4.86 -4.79
C THR A 24 7.47 -4.59 -4.56
N VAL A 25 6.94 -3.63 -5.31
CA VAL A 25 5.53 -3.27 -5.25
C VAL A 25 4.95 -3.43 -6.64
N GLU A 26 3.87 -4.20 -6.75
CA GLU A 26 3.22 -4.41 -8.03
C GLU A 26 1.74 -4.11 -7.91
N VAL A 27 1.17 -3.56 -8.98
CA VAL A 27 -0.25 -3.24 -9.01
C VAL A 27 -0.85 -3.90 -10.24
N PHE A 28 -1.88 -4.71 -10.03
CA PHE A 28 -2.55 -5.43 -11.11
C PHE A 28 -3.98 -4.96 -11.23
N PHE A 29 -4.36 -4.49 -12.40
CA PHE A 29 -5.71 -4.00 -12.65
C PHE A 29 -6.56 -5.10 -13.27
N GLY A 30 -7.59 -5.52 -12.53
CA GLY A 30 -8.60 -6.40 -13.07
C GLY A 30 -9.79 -5.60 -13.55
N ASN A 31 -10.86 -6.29 -13.91
CA ASN A 31 -12.08 -5.62 -14.37
C ASN A 31 -12.77 -4.85 -13.25
N GLU A 32 -12.83 -5.44 -12.07
CA GLU A 32 -13.59 -4.86 -10.97
C GLU A 32 -12.75 -4.56 -9.75
N THR A 33 -11.55 -5.13 -9.67
CA THR A 33 -10.70 -4.96 -8.51
C THR A 33 -9.29 -4.60 -8.93
N VAL A 34 -8.56 -4.01 -8.01
CA VAL A 34 -7.14 -3.74 -8.15
C VAL A 34 -6.42 -4.50 -7.05
N GLU A 35 -5.41 -5.23 -7.43
CA GLU A 35 -4.60 -5.98 -6.48
C GLU A 35 -3.26 -5.28 -6.31
N ILE A 36 -2.91 -5.02 -5.06
CA ILE A 36 -1.64 -4.36 -4.73
C ILE A 36 -0.82 -5.37 -3.94
N ALA A 37 0.34 -5.72 -4.46
CA ALA A 37 1.21 -6.71 -3.85
C ALA A 37 2.53 -6.09 -3.45
N VAL A 38 2.95 -6.35 -2.22
CA VAL A 38 4.25 -5.93 -1.71
C VAL A 38 4.97 -7.21 -1.30
N GLU A 39 6.12 -7.47 -1.88
CA GLU A 39 6.85 -8.70 -1.64
C GLU A 39 8.31 -8.40 -1.33
N ALA A 40 8.92 -9.33 -0.61
CA ALA A 40 10.35 -9.29 -0.32
C ALA A 40 10.99 -10.51 -0.97
N PRO A 41 11.31 -10.46 -2.27
CA PRO A 41 11.80 -11.66 -2.96
C PRO A 41 13.14 -12.16 -2.44
N GLN A 42 13.91 -11.30 -1.80
CA GLN A 42 15.20 -11.69 -1.23
C GLN A 42 15.13 -11.92 0.27
N ASP A 43 13.92 -12.08 0.81
CA ASP A 43 13.76 -12.36 2.22
C ASP A 43 14.50 -13.66 2.55
N PRO A 44 15.40 -13.65 3.55
CA PRO A 44 16.15 -14.86 3.89
C PRO A 44 15.33 -15.94 4.56
N ARG A 45 14.09 -15.65 4.91
CA ARG A 45 13.22 -16.64 5.55
C ARG A 45 12.81 -17.71 4.56
N PRO A 46 12.45 -18.92 5.05
CA PRO A 46 11.93 -19.97 4.16
C PRO A 46 10.73 -19.48 3.37
N SER A 47 10.51 -20.08 2.20
CA SER A 47 9.51 -19.57 1.27
C SER A 47 8.11 -19.47 1.87
N ASP A 48 7.76 -20.36 2.81
CA ASP A 48 6.44 -20.31 3.44
C ASP A 48 6.37 -19.25 4.55
N LYS A 49 7.47 -18.59 4.83
CA LYS A 49 7.52 -17.54 5.85
C LYS A 49 8.04 -16.22 5.30
N ARG A 50 8.19 -16.10 4.00
CA ARG A 50 8.60 -14.86 3.40
C ARG A 50 7.51 -13.81 3.59
N ARG A 51 7.95 -12.61 3.86
CA ARG A 51 7.01 -11.52 4.13
C ARG A 51 6.41 -10.99 2.85
N PHE A 52 5.10 -10.81 2.87
CA PHE A 52 4.43 -10.15 1.75
C PHE A 52 3.12 -9.57 2.26
N ALA A 53 2.60 -8.62 1.52
CA ALA A 53 1.30 -8.04 1.79
C ALA A 53 0.53 -7.99 0.49
N LEU A 54 -0.76 -8.32 0.55
CA LEU A 54 -1.62 -8.32 -0.61
C LEU A 54 -2.91 -7.62 -0.24
N LEU A 55 -3.33 -6.70 -1.09
CA LEU A 55 -4.54 -5.95 -0.84
C LEU A 55 -5.38 -5.94 -2.11
N ASN A 56 -6.65 -6.30 -1.98
CA ASN A 56 -7.61 -6.20 -3.08
C ASN A 56 -8.60 -5.11 -2.75
N VAL A 57 -8.79 -4.17 -3.66
CA VAL A 57 -9.75 -3.09 -3.45
C VAL A 57 -10.61 -2.93 -4.71
N PRO A 58 -11.85 -2.44 -4.56
CA PRO A 58 -12.66 -2.12 -5.72
C PRO A 58 -11.94 -1.12 -6.62
N ARG A 59 -11.94 -1.39 -7.90
CA ARG A 59 -11.20 -0.57 -8.85
C ARG A 59 -11.67 0.87 -8.85
N GLN A 60 -12.98 1.07 -8.73
CA GLN A 60 -13.54 2.41 -8.74
C GLN A 60 -13.01 3.24 -7.56
N LEU A 61 -12.96 2.63 -6.38
CA LEU A 61 -12.45 3.33 -5.20
C LEU A 61 -10.96 3.60 -5.32
N PHE A 62 -10.22 2.65 -5.88
CA PHE A 62 -8.79 2.84 -6.08
C PHE A 62 -8.52 4.02 -7.01
N ASN A 63 -9.24 4.09 -8.14
CA ASN A 63 -9.07 5.17 -9.10
C ASN A 63 -9.43 6.52 -8.48
N GLN A 64 -10.48 6.54 -7.68
CA GLN A 64 -10.90 7.75 -7.00
C GLN A 64 -9.82 8.25 -6.03
N ALA A 65 -9.29 7.33 -5.24
CA ALA A 65 -8.25 7.68 -4.27
C ALA A 65 -6.99 8.17 -4.97
N LEU A 66 -6.65 7.53 -6.10
CA LEU A 66 -5.47 7.92 -6.85
C LEU A 66 -5.62 9.33 -7.42
N GLY A 67 -6.82 9.65 -7.94
CA GLY A 67 -7.09 10.99 -8.44
C GLY A 67 -6.99 12.04 -7.35
N GLU A 68 -7.51 11.73 -6.17
CA GLU A 68 -7.41 12.66 -5.05
C GLU A 68 -5.97 12.87 -4.60
N ALA A 69 -5.19 11.78 -4.58
CA ALA A 69 -3.79 11.89 -4.20
C ALA A 69 -3.03 12.75 -5.21
N ALA A 70 -3.34 12.59 -6.49
CA ALA A 70 -2.69 13.39 -7.52
C ALA A 70 -3.00 14.87 -7.34
N ARG A 71 -4.25 15.20 -7.03
CA ARG A 71 -4.62 16.59 -6.79
C ARG A 71 -3.87 17.16 -5.58
N ARG A 72 -3.77 16.39 -4.50
CA ARG A 72 -3.06 16.86 -3.32
C ARG A 72 -1.58 17.07 -3.61
N SER A 73 -0.98 16.18 -4.38
CA SER A 73 0.44 16.28 -4.66
C SER A 73 0.77 17.45 -5.59
N ARG A 74 -0.21 17.93 -6.34
CA ARG A 74 -0.01 19.13 -7.19
C ARG A 74 -0.18 20.41 -6.41
N GLY A 75 -0.35 20.33 -5.09
CA GLY A 75 -0.46 21.52 -4.28
C GLY A 75 -1.81 22.20 -4.37
N GLU A 76 -2.84 21.47 -4.72
CA GLU A 76 -4.18 22.01 -4.85
C GLU A 76 -4.92 22.03 -3.52
N ARG A 77 -4.26 21.60 -2.49
CA ARG A 77 -4.80 21.80 -1.18
C ARG A 77 -4.89 23.29 -0.91
N PRO A 78 -5.80 23.66 -0.09
CA PRO A 78 -5.96 25.08 0.22
C PRO A 78 -4.62 25.58 0.69
N ALA A 79 -4.14 26.39 0.01
CA ALA A 79 -2.83 26.78 0.05
C ALA A 79 -2.16 26.85 1.33
N VAL A 80 -1.91 26.73 1.32
CA VAL A 80 -1.23 26.97 1.87
C VAL A 80 -0.27 26.69 1.64
N LEU A 81 -0.12 26.68 1.25
CA LEU A 81 0.69 26.46 0.82
C LEU A 81 1.56 26.23 1.05
N ALA A 82 1.82 26.24 1.23
CA ALA A 82 2.72 25.93 1.14
C ALA A 82 3.36 25.33 1.83
N GLU A 83 3.29 24.86 2.21
CA GLU A 83 3.85 24.32 2.63
C GLU A 83 4.03 23.37 2.87
N ARG A 84 3.98 22.89 2.97
CA ARG A 84 4.06 21.99 3.05
C ARG A 84 4.41 21.21 3.12
N ARG A 85 4.27 20.69 3.13
CA ARG A 85 4.40 19.95 3.01
C ARG A 85 4.84 19.41 3.00
#